data_98917050be0a78abd8af4e8cfa5e95e4
#
_entry.id   98917050be0a78abd8af4e8cfa5e95e4
#
_cell.length_a   1.000
_cell.length_b   1.000
_cell.length_c   1.000
_cell.angle_alpha   90.00
_cell.angle_beta   90.00
_cell.angle_gamma   90.00
#
_symmetry.space_group_name_H-M   'P 1'
#
loop_
_entity.id
_entity.type
_entity.pdbx_description
1 polymer ?
#
loop_
_entity_poly.entity_id
_entity_poly.type
_entity_poly.pdbx_seq_one_letter_code
_entity_poly.pdbx_strand_id
1 'polypeptide(L)'
;MRPLRREMQIVFQDPYASLNPRKRVGTIVSDPMRIHNLGSRAEQKRRVGEILETVGLSPEHYNRFPHEFSGGQRQRIGIARSLALRPKLIIADEPVSALDVSIQSQMLNLLDDLQKELQLTYVFIAHDLGVVRHVSDRIAVMYLGKLVELSPAEELYTRPIMPYSEALLSAVPIPDPDLAAKRERIVLEGDVPSPINPPSGCRFHPRCRYATDVCKQLEPPLVDYGNGHLAACHHPLNVDQATLQKVAAATADSSTPAVAPPTQSR
;
A
#
# COMPACT_ATOMS: atom_id res chain seq x y z
N MET A 1 -6.41 16.16 15.73
CA MET A 1 -6.92 15.51 14.50
C MET A 1 -7.04 16.46 13.29
N ARG A 2 -7.62 17.67 13.38
CA ARG A 2 -7.71 18.58 12.20
C ARG A 2 -6.36 18.92 11.54
N PRO A 3 -5.27 19.24 12.27
CA PRO A 3 -3.97 19.51 11.65
C PRO A 3 -3.42 18.29 10.88
N LEU A 4 -3.49 17.10 11.48
CA LEU A 4 -3.01 15.87 10.83
C LEU A 4 -3.76 15.55 9.53
N ARG A 5 -5.07 15.80 9.48
CA ARG A 5 -5.87 15.61 8.25
C ARG A 5 -5.49 16.57 7.13
N ARG A 6 -4.80 17.66 7.41
CA ARG A 6 -4.25 18.55 6.39
C ARG A 6 -2.97 17.97 5.78
N GLU A 7 -2.14 17.34 6.61
CA GLU A 7 -0.85 16.79 6.19
C GLU A 7 -0.97 15.38 5.57
N MET A 8 -2.07 14.69 5.83
CA MET A 8 -2.32 13.33 5.34
C MET A 8 -3.62 13.28 4.56
N GLN A 9 -3.57 12.82 3.34
CA GLN A 9 -4.71 12.69 2.43
C GLN A 9 -4.86 11.26 1.92
N ILE A 10 -6.02 10.94 1.36
CA ILE A 10 -6.31 9.61 0.82
C ILE A 10 -6.86 9.73 -0.62
N VAL A 11 -6.37 8.85 -1.48
CA VAL A 11 -6.91 8.57 -2.81
C VAL A 11 -7.59 7.20 -2.73
N PHE A 12 -8.87 7.14 -3.06
CA PHE A 12 -9.69 5.93 -2.93
C PHE A 12 -9.62 5.05 -4.18
N GLN A 13 -9.89 3.77 -4.00
CA GLN A 13 -9.92 2.72 -5.02
C GLN A 13 -10.90 3.01 -6.16
N ASP A 14 -12.13 3.42 -5.83
CA ASP A 14 -13.18 3.67 -6.80
C ASP A 14 -13.32 5.17 -7.10
N PRO A 15 -12.87 5.62 -8.28
CA PRO A 15 -12.99 7.03 -8.67
C PRO A 15 -14.45 7.47 -8.88
N TYR A 16 -15.39 6.53 -9.13
CA TYR A 16 -16.81 6.83 -9.26
C TYR A 16 -17.46 7.11 -7.91
N ALA A 17 -17.27 6.22 -6.94
CA ALA A 17 -17.85 6.37 -5.61
C ALA A 17 -17.18 7.50 -4.81
N SER A 18 -15.92 7.82 -5.09
CA SER A 18 -15.16 8.83 -4.34
C SER A 18 -15.51 10.28 -4.68
N LEU A 19 -16.13 10.54 -5.84
CA LEU A 19 -16.47 11.87 -6.32
C LEU A 19 -18.00 12.09 -6.26
N ASN A 20 -18.43 13.18 -5.62
CA ASN A 20 -19.86 13.50 -5.60
C ASN A 20 -20.34 13.90 -7.02
N PRO A 21 -21.20 13.10 -7.67
CA PRO A 21 -21.61 13.34 -9.07
C PRO A 21 -22.43 14.62 -9.28
N ARG A 22 -22.99 15.19 -8.20
CA ARG A 22 -23.78 16.42 -8.23
C ARG A 22 -22.93 17.69 -8.08
N LYS A 23 -21.62 17.55 -7.81
CA LYS A 23 -20.70 18.68 -7.69
C LYS A 23 -19.84 18.81 -8.93
N ARG A 24 -19.49 20.04 -9.30
CA ARG A 24 -18.52 20.34 -10.35
C ARG A 24 -17.09 20.00 -9.87
N VAL A 25 -16.22 19.67 -10.79
CA VAL A 25 -14.80 19.34 -10.52
C VAL A 25 -14.12 20.42 -9.68
N GLY A 26 -14.26 21.69 -10.06
CA GLY A 26 -13.69 22.79 -9.29
C GLY A 26 -14.17 22.85 -7.84
N THR A 27 -15.42 22.50 -7.57
CA THR A 27 -15.97 22.43 -6.21
C THR A 27 -15.37 21.23 -5.46
N ILE A 28 -15.27 20.07 -6.10
CA ILE A 28 -14.73 18.85 -5.50
C ILE A 28 -13.26 19.08 -5.06
N VAL A 29 -12.45 19.66 -5.94
CA VAL A 29 -11.03 19.93 -5.64
C VAL A 29 -10.86 21.07 -4.63
N SER A 30 -11.75 22.09 -4.63
CA SER A 30 -11.67 23.19 -3.66
C SER A 30 -12.27 22.88 -2.29
N ASP A 31 -13.14 21.88 -2.16
CA ASP A 31 -13.82 21.54 -0.90
C ASP A 31 -12.85 21.36 0.30
N PRO A 32 -11.71 20.64 0.17
CA PRO A 32 -10.74 20.56 1.26
C PRO A 32 -10.21 21.94 1.69
N MET A 33 -9.88 22.80 0.73
CA MET A 33 -9.39 24.15 1.03
C MET A 33 -10.44 24.98 1.77
N ARG A 34 -11.71 24.86 1.36
CA ARG A 34 -12.84 25.55 2.01
C ARG A 34 -13.05 25.06 3.45
N ILE A 35 -12.99 23.75 3.68
CA ILE A 35 -13.16 23.13 5.01
C ILE A 35 -12.05 23.59 5.97
N HIS A 36 -10.85 23.81 5.46
CA HIS A 36 -9.69 24.24 6.22
C HIS A 36 -9.51 25.77 6.21
N ASN A 37 -10.44 26.55 5.63
CA ASN A 37 -10.41 28.00 5.53
C ASN A 37 -9.11 28.54 4.88
N LEU A 38 -8.67 27.92 3.79
CA LEU A 38 -7.43 28.27 3.08
C LEU A 38 -7.72 29.21 1.91
N GLY A 39 -7.40 30.47 2.05
CA GLY A 39 -7.50 31.49 1.02
C GLY A 39 -8.93 31.93 0.68
N SER A 40 -9.02 33.01 -0.10
CA SER A 40 -10.28 33.52 -0.67
C SER A 40 -10.83 32.61 -1.77
N ARG A 41 -12.08 32.80 -2.18
CA ARG A 41 -12.70 32.05 -3.30
C ARG A 41 -11.91 32.23 -4.61
N ALA A 42 -11.39 33.42 -4.87
CA ALA A 42 -10.61 33.70 -6.07
C ALA A 42 -9.27 32.94 -6.06
N GLU A 43 -8.58 32.93 -4.93
CA GLU A 43 -7.34 32.17 -4.74
C GLU A 43 -7.57 30.66 -4.85
N GLN A 44 -8.64 30.15 -4.23
CA GLN A 44 -9.02 28.74 -4.34
C GLN A 44 -9.25 28.34 -5.81
N LYS A 45 -9.99 29.18 -6.57
CA LYS A 45 -10.23 28.93 -8.00
C LYS A 45 -8.94 28.89 -8.81
N ARG A 46 -8.02 29.85 -8.60
CA ARG A 46 -6.71 29.86 -9.27
C ARG A 46 -5.89 28.62 -8.94
N ARG A 47 -5.79 28.27 -7.64
CA ARG A 47 -5.08 27.06 -7.19
C ARG A 47 -5.68 25.77 -7.74
N VAL A 48 -7.00 25.68 -7.88
CA VAL A 48 -7.63 24.53 -8.52
C VAL A 48 -7.22 24.41 -9.98
N GLY A 49 -7.13 25.53 -10.72
CA GLY A 49 -6.64 25.53 -12.11
C GLY A 49 -5.22 24.97 -12.19
N GLU A 50 -4.31 25.48 -11.35
CA GLU A 50 -2.92 25.00 -11.25
C GLU A 50 -2.84 23.50 -10.91
N ILE A 51 -3.62 23.02 -9.94
CA ILE A 51 -3.65 21.60 -9.56
C ILE A 51 -4.20 20.73 -10.70
N LEU A 52 -5.22 21.19 -11.43
CA LEU A 52 -5.74 20.44 -12.59
C LEU A 52 -4.66 20.27 -13.67
N GLU A 53 -3.89 21.32 -13.97
CA GLU A 53 -2.76 21.24 -14.90
C GLU A 53 -1.69 20.26 -14.40
N THR A 54 -1.33 20.32 -13.13
CA THR A 54 -0.35 19.40 -12.50
C THR A 54 -0.75 17.93 -12.67
N VAL A 55 -2.04 17.61 -12.62
CA VAL A 55 -2.50 16.21 -12.86
C VAL A 55 -2.82 15.92 -14.33
N GLY A 56 -2.47 16.83 -15.27
CA GLY A 56 -2.66 16.65 -16.71
C GLY A 56 -4.12 16.82 -17.17
N LEU A 57 -4.89 17.66 -16.47
CA LEU A 57 -6.25 18.07 -16.86
C LEU A 57 -6.27 19.54 -17.23
N SER A 58 -7.18 19.94 -18.17
CA SER A 58 -7.35 21.35 -18.51
C SER A 58 -8.03 22.14 -17.38
N PRO A 59 -7.60 23.38 -17.06
CA PRO A 59 -8.31 24.28 -16.14
C PRO A 59 -9.77 24.56 -16.56
N GLU A 60 -10.09 24.46 -17.84
CA GLU A 60 -11.45 24.60 -18.36
C GLU A 60 -12.42 23.52 -17.81
N HIS A 61 -11.87 22.38 -17.37
CA HIS A 61 -12.62 21.30 -16.73
C HIS A 61 -13.24 21.69 -15.39
N TYR A 62 -12.88 22.86 -14.83
CA TYR A 62 -13.38 23.36 -13.55
C TYR A 62 -14.89 23.29 -13.41
N ASN A 63 -15.63 23.64 -14.49
CA ASN A 63 -17.09 23.72 -14.47
C ASN A 63 -17.80 22.42 -14.85
N ARG A 64 -17.09 21.37 -15.27
CA ARG A 64 -17.64 20.08 -15.67
C ARG A 64 -17.99 19.21 -14.46
N PHE A 65 -18.84 18.23 -14.70
CA PHE A 65 -19.23 17.23 -13.72
C PHE A 65 -18.45 15.92 -13.88
N PRO A 66 -18.27 15.13 -12.81
CA PRO A 66 -17.50 13.87 -12.89
C PRO A 66 -17.97 12.90 -13.97
N HIS A 67 -19.27 12.83 -14.25
CA HIS A 67 -19.83 11.92 -15.26
C HIS A 67 -19.41 12.25 -16.70
N GLU A 68 -18.87 13.44 -16.95
CA GLU A 68 -18.37 13.88 -18.27
C GLU A 68 -16.92 13.43 -18.54
N PHE A 69 -16.31 12.64 -17.63
CA PHE A 69 -14.91 12.23 -17.68
C PHE A 69 -14.77 10.71 -17.77
N SER A 70 -13.67 10.26 -18.40
CA SER A 70 -13.26 8.85 -18.39
C SER A 70 -12.83 8.39 -16.98
N GLY A 71 -12.71 7.08 -16.77
CA GLY A 71 -12.23 6.52 -15.49
C GLY A 71 -10.88 7.09 -15.05
N GLY A 72 -9.90 7.10 -15.94
CA GLY A 72 -8.58 7.67 -15.67
C GLY A 72 -8.60 9.17 -15.39
N GLN A 73 -9.44 9.94 -16.08
CA GLN A 73 -9.62 11.37 -15.78
C GLN A 73 -10.27 11.60 -14.42
N ARG A 74 -11.25 10.78 -14.01
CA ARG A 74 -11.84 10.84 -12.66
C ARG A 74 -10.81 10.51 -11.59
N GLN A 75 -9.94 9.55 -11.84
CA GLN A 75 -8.84 9.24 -10.91
C GLN A 75 -7.89 10.44 -10.74
N ARG A 76 -7.55 11.12 -11.84
CA ARG A 76 -6.77 12.38 -11.82
C ARG A 76 -7.47 13.47 -10.99
N ILE A 77 -8.80 13.59 -11.08
CA ILE A 77 -9.59 14.51 -10.23
C ILE A 77 -9.50 14.10 -8.74
N GLY A 78 -9.53 12.81 -8.44
CA GLY A 78 -9.34 12.28 -7.09
C GLY A 78 -7.97 12.63 -6.52
N ILE A 79 -6.91 12.49 -7.33
CA ILE A 79 -5.55 12.91 -6.99
C ILE A 79 -5.49 14.43 -6.80
N ALA A 80 -6.04 15.22 -7.73
CA ALA A 80 -6.11 16.68 -7.62
C ALA A 80 -6.75 17.14 -6.30
N ARG A 81 -7.84 16.48 -5.88
CA ARG A 81 -8.50 16.75 -4.60
C ARG A 81 -7.55 16.48 -3.41
N SER A 82 -6.78 15.40 -3.44
CA SER A 82 -5.83 15.07 -2.38
C SER A 82 -4.68 16.09 -2.29
N LEU A 83 -4.24 16.63 -3.42
CA LEU A 83 -3.17 17.64 -3.48
C LEU A 83 -3.60 19.03 -3.00
N ALA A 84 -4.92 19.30 -2.90
CA ALA A 84 -5.45 20.63 -2.61
C ALA A 84 -4.95 21.24 -1.29
N LEU A 85 -4.60 20.41 -0.30
CA LEU A 85 -4.08 20.84 1.01
C LEU A 85 -2.55 20.85 1.08
N ARG A 86 -1.85 20.48 0.00
CA ARG A 86 -0.38 20.28 -0.01
C ARG A 86 0.05 19.30 1.10
N PRO A 87 -0.42 18.05 1.06
CA PRO A 87 -0.10 17.07 2.08
C PRO A 87 1.38 16.69 2.04
N LYS A 88 1.86 16.07 3.13
CA LYS A 88 3.15 15.39 3.19
C LYS A 88 3.03 13.89 2.88
N LEU A 89 1.87 13.32 3.20
CA LEU A 89 1.57 11.89 3.05
C LEU A 89 0.27 11.70 2.27
N ILE A 90 0.31 10.84 1.25
CA ILE A 90 -0.88 10.37 0.55
C ILE A 90 -0.98 8.86 0.72
N ILE A 91 -2.13 8.39 1.22
CA ILE A 91 -2.50 6.98 1.22
C ILE A 91 -3.24 6.72 -0.09
N ALA A 92 -2.66 5.92 -0.95
CA ALA A 92 -3.23 5.53 -2.24
C ALA A 92 -3.79 4.11 -2.12
N ASP A 93 -5.11 4.01 -1.97
CA ASP A 93 -5.82 2.74 -1.78
C ASP A 93 -6.25 2.21 -3.16
N GLU A 94 -5.50 1.23 -3.67
CA GLU A 94 -5.67 0.62 -5.00
C GLU A 94 -5.91 1.65 -6.14
N PRO A 95 -5.10 2.70 -6.27
CA PRO A 95 -5.44 3.87 -7.10
C PRO A 95 -5.48 3.57 -8.60
N VAL A 96 -5.06 2.38 -9.03
CA VAL A 96 -4.97 1.98 -10.45
C VAL A 96 -5.71 0.69 -10.77
N SER A 97 -6.29 0.00 -9.79
CA SER A 97 -6.90 -1.33 -9.96
C SER A 97 -8.11 -1.35 -10.90
N ALA A 98 -8.85 -0.25 -11.01
CA ALA A 98 -10.04 -0.11 -11.85
C ALA A 98 -9.74 0.45 -13.27
N LEU A 99 -8.46 0.58 -13.63
CA LEU A 99 -8.01 1.18 -14.89
C LEU A 99 -7.45 0.12 -15.83
N ASP A 100 -7.57 0.36 -17.15
CA ASP A 100 -6.87 -0.47 -18.12
C ASP A 100 -5.34 -0.28 -18.05
N VAL A 101 -4.58 -1.26 -18.55
CA VAL A 101 -3.11 -1.34 -18.39
C VAL A 101 -2.39 -0.08 -18.90
N SER A 102 -2.87 0.50 -20.03
CA SER A 102 -2.26 1.69 -20.60
C SER A 102 -2.46 2.93 -19.72
N ILE A 103 -3.68 3.12 -19.23
CA ILE A 103 -4.01 4.23 -18.32
C ILE A 103 -3.36 4.03 -16.94
N GLN A 104 -3.26 2.76 -16.48
CA GLN A 104 -2.55 2.41 -15.27
C GLN A 104 -1.08 2.88 -15.31
N SER A 105 -0.35 2.57 -16.39
CA SER A 105 1.04 3.01 -16.56
C SER A 105 1.17 4.54 -16.56
N GLN A 106 0.26 5.26 -17.23
CA GLN A 106 0.24 6.72 -17.21
C GLN A 106 -0.02 7.29 -15.80
N MET A 107 -0.85 6.60 -15.02
CA MET A 107 -1.18 7.02 -13.67
C MET A 107 0.00 6.80 -12.72
N LEU A 108 0.72 5.68 -12.85
CA LEU A 108 1.93 5.41 -12.06
C LEU A 108 3.03 6.43 -12.34
N ASN A 109 3.27 6.77 -13.61
CA ASN A 109 4.21 7.82 -13.98
C ASN A 109 3.80 9.17 -13.39
N LEU A 110 2.51 9.54 -13.44
CA LEU A 110 2.02 10.76 -12.81
C LEU A 110 2.30 10.78 -11.30
N LEU A 111 2.07 9.67 -10.60
CA LEU A 111 2.31 9.58 -9.15
C LEU A 111 3.80 9.69 -8.81
N ASP A 112 4.69 9.10 -9.63
CA ASP A 112 6.15 9.20 -9.49
C ASP A 112 6.62 10.66 -9.73
N ASP A 113 6.13 11.31 -10.78
CA ASP A 113 6.44 12.71 -11.06
C ASP A 113 5.99 13.64 -9.90
N LEU A 114 4.76 13.44 -9.40
CA LEU A 114 4.23 14.19 -8.27
C LEU A 114 5.03 13.94 -6.98
N GLN A 115 5.51 12.72 -6.76
CA GLN A 115 6.36 12.38 -5.61
C GLN A 115 7.64 13.19 -5.64
N LYS A 116 8.31 13.24 -6.80
CA LYS A 116 9.58 13.95 -6.99
C LYS A 116 9.41 15.46 -6.91
N GLU A 117 8.39 15.98 -7.59
CA GLU A 117 8.15 17.43 -7.68
C GLU A 117 7.68 18.03 -6.34
N LEU A 118 6.77 17.34 -5.65
CA LEU A 118 6.14 17.83 -4.43
C LEU A 118 6.74 17.22 -3.15
N GLN A 119 7.76 16.36 -3.26
CA GLN A 119 8.42 15.67 -2.14
C GLN A 119 7.41 14.91 -1.26
N LEU A 120 6.50 14.17 -1.91
CA LEU A 120 5.45 13.42 -1.24
C LEU A 120 5.96 12.09 -0.70
N THR A 121 5.40 11.69 0.44
CA THR A 121 5.48 10.30 0.90
C THR A 121 4.20 9.57 0.52
N TYR A 122 4.32 8.35 -0.01
CA TYR A 122 3.18 7.49 -0.30
C TYR A 122 3.10 6.29 0.64
N VAL A 123 1.88 5.94 1.06
CA VAL A 123 1.52 4.58 1.45
C VAL A 123 0.65 4.02 0.33
N PHE A 124 1.21 3.12 -0.47
CA PHE A 124 0.56 2.56 -1.65
C PHE A 124 0.01 1.17 -1.33
N ILE A 125 -1.31 1.00 -1.42
CA ILE A 125 -1.97 -0.29 -1.22
C ILE A 125 -2.30 -0.85 -2.60
N ALA A 126 -1.87 -2.07 -2.88
CA ALA A 126 -2.17 -2.75 -4.14
C ALA A 126 -2.11 -4.28 -3.96
N HIS A 127 -2.79 -4.98 -4.85
CA HIS A 127 -2.72 -6.44 -4.97
C HIS A 127 -1.87 -6.89 -6.18
N ASP A 128 -1.50 -5.98 -7.06
CA ASP A 128 -0.60 -6.26 -8.20
C ASP A 128 0.86 -6.03 -7.77
N LEU A 129 1.61 -7.12 -7.65
CA LEU A 129 3.02 -7.09 -7.26
C LEU A 129 3.93 -6.44 -8.30
N GLY A 130 3.57 -6.45 -9.58
CA GLY A 130 4.31 -5.74 -10.63
C GLY A 130 4.25 -4.22 -10.41
N VAL A 131 3.07 -3.72 -10.07
CA VAL A 131 2.87 -2.30 -9.71
C VAL A 131 3.66 -1.95 -8.45
N VAL A 132 3.53 -2.77 -7.39
CA VAL A 132 4.21 -2.55 -6.11
C VAL A 132 5.73 -2.48 -6.29
N ARG A 133 6.30 -3.36 -7.12
CA ARG A 133 7.75 -3.34 -7.43
C ARG A 133 8.21 -2.02 -8.04
N HIS A 134 7.39 -1.44 -8.90
CA HIS A 134 7.74 -0.22 -9.63
C HIS A 134 7.71 1.05 -8.77
N VAL A 135 6.78 1.12 -7.81
CA VAL A 135 6.50 2.36 -7.07
C VAL A 135 7.02 2.39 -5.64
N SER A 136 7.55 1.27 -5.12
CA SER A 136 7.83 1.14 -3.68
C SER A 136 9.32 1.02 -3.38
N ASP A 137 9.81 1.82 -2.43
CA ASP A 137 11.13 1.66 -1.82
C ASP A 137 11.13 0.51 -0.79
N ARG A 138 10.01 0.37 -0.06
CA ARG A 138 9.78 -0.68 0.95
C ARG A 138 8.42 -1.31 0.78
N ILE A 139 8.32 -2.61 1.02
CA ILE A 139 7.09 -3.38 0.86
C ILE A 139 6.72 -4.04 2.18
N ALA A 140 5.46 -3.86 2.57
CA ALA A 140 4.83 -4.51 3.71
C ALA A 140 3.85 -5.57 3.20
N VAL A 141 4.12 -6.84 3.49
CA VAL A 141 3.23 -7.96 3.14
C VAL A 141 2.31 -8.24 4.31
N MET A 142 1.01 -8.27 4.04
CA MET A 142 -0.01 -8.55 5.05
C MET A 142 -0.77 -9.84 4.74
N TYR A 143 -1.09 -10.60 5.77
CA TYR A 143 -1.96 -11.78 5.68
C TYR A 143 -2.97 -11.78 6.81
N LEU A 144 -4.26 -11.88 6.49
CA LEU A 144 -5.38 -11.84 7.44
C LEU A 144 -5.24 -10.73 8.51
N GLY A 145 -4.90 -9.51 8.07
CA GLY A 145 -4.79 -8.34 8.94
C GLY A 145 -3.53 -8.26 9.81
N LYS A 146 -2.54 -9.15 9.59
CA LYS A 146 -1.23 -9.08 10.25
C LYS A 146 -0.14 -8.74 9.26
N LEU A 147 0.80 -7.91 9.68
CA LEU A 147 2.05 -7.69 8.96
C LEU A 147 2.92 -8.94 9.14
N VAL A 148 3.25 -9.61 8.04
CA VAL A 148 4.01 -10.86 8.07
C VAL A 148 5.44 -10.69 7.53
N GLU A 149 5.66 -9.68 6.68
CA GLU A 149 6.99 -9.33 6.19
C GLU A 149 7.06 -7.83 5.85
N LEU A 150 8.18 -7.18 6.14
CA LEU A 150 8.46 -5.79 5.80
C LEU A 150 9.92 -5.69 5.36
N SER A 151 10.15 -5.25 4.13
CA SER A 151 11.48 -5.30 3.52
C SER A 151 11.71 -4.14 2.56
N PRO A 152 12.97 -3.76 2.30
CA PRO A 152 13.31 -3.06 1.06
C PRO A 152 12.79 -3.82 -0.14
N ALA A 153 12.28 -3.11 -1.17
CA ALA A 153 11.61 -3.75 -2.30
C ALA A 153 12.50 -4.81 -2.98
N GLU A 154 13.73 -4.45 -3.33
CA GLU A 154 14.67 -5.37 -4.00
C GLU A 154 14.96 -6.65 -3.18
N GLU A 155 15.10 -6.51 -1.86
CA GLU A 155 15.32 -7.65 -0.95
C GLU A 155 14.11 -8.61 -0.98
N LEU A 156 12.87 -8.08 -0.97
CA LEU A 156 11.67 -8.92 -1.01
C LEU A 156 11.61 -9.76 -2.28
N TYR A 157 11.89 -9.15 -3.45
CA TYR A 157 11.80 -9.86 -4.74
C TYR A 157 12.92 -10.87 -4.95
N THR A 158 14.09 -10.65 -4.37
CA THR A 158 15.25 -11.53 -4.52
C THR A 158 15.34 -12.58 -3.43
N ARG A 159 14.93 -12.25 -2.21
CA ARG A 159 15.12 -13.06 -1.02
C ARG A 159 13.95 -12.96 -0.03
N PRO A 160 12.73 -13.38 -0.41
CA PRO A 160 11.59 -13.41 0.50
C PRO A 160 11.89 -14.35 1.68
N ILE A 161 11.58 -13.91 2.90
CA ILE A 161 11.81 -14.67 4.13
C ILE A 161 10.54 -15.42 4.55
N MET A 162 9.38 -14.81 4.38
CA MET A 162 8.10 -15.43 4.72
C MET A 162 7.61 -16.37 3.61
N PRO A 163 7.25 -17.63 3.90
CA PRO A 163 6.72 -18.56 2.89
C PRO A 163 5.51 -18.05 2.10
N TYR A 164 4.69 -17.19 2.71
CA TYR A 164 3.58 -16.55 2.00
C TYR A 164 4.06 -15.58 0.93
N SER A 165 5.07 -14.77 1.23
CA SER A 165 5.69 -13.84 0.27
C SER A 165 6.35 -14.59 -0.88
N GLU A 166 7.03 -15.71 -0.60
CA GLU A 166 7.59 -16.60 -1.62
C GLU A 166 6.49 -17.10 -2.57
N ALA A 167 5.38 -17.57 -2.02
CA ALA A 167 4.25 -18.06 -2.81
C ALA A 167 3.60 -16.94 -3.65
N LEU A 168 3.40 -15.74 -3.07
CA LEU A 168 2.88 -14.58 -3.80
C LEU A 168 3.79 -14.21 -4.97
N LEU A 169 5.10 -14.09 -4.72
CA LEU A 169 6.08 -13.75 -5.74
C LEU A 169 6.15 -14.82 -6.83
N SER A 170 6.01 -16.11 -6.48
CA SER A 170 6.00 -17.20 -7.47
C SER A 170 4.88 -17.09 -8.49
N ALA A 171 3.79 -16.40 -8.14
CA ALA A 171 2.63 -16.21 -9.00
C ALA A 171 2.75 -14.99 -9.95
N VAL A 172 3.76 -14.13 -9.77
CA VAL A 172 3.97 -12.96 -10.63
C VAL A 172 4.41 -13.42 -12.02
N PRO A 173 3.72 -13.02 -13.10
CA PRO A 173 4.12 -13.35 -14.46
C PRO A 173 5.52 -12.78 -14.78
N ILE A 174 6.36 -13.59 -15.39
CA ILE A 174 7.66 -13.16 -15.92
C ILE A 174 7.49 -12.93 -17.42
N PRO A 175 7.91 -11.75 -17.96
CA PRO A 175 7.77 -11.46 -19.38
C PRO A 175 8.60 -12.37 -20.28
N ASP A 176 9.66 -12.96 -19.75
CA ASP A 176 10.56 -13.88 -20.47
C ASP A 176 9.98 -15.32 -20.45
N PRO A 177 9.61 -15.89 -21.63
CA PRO A 177 9.02 -17.23 -21.72
C PRO A 177 9.97 -18.34 -21.22
N ASP A 178 11.29 -18.20 -21.46
CA ASP A 178 12.27 -19.22 -21.07
C ASP A 178 12.50 -19.25 -19.56
N LEU A 179 12.46 -18.09 -18.92
CA LEU A 179 12.50 -17.98 -17.46
C LEU A 179 11.17 -18.41 -16.83
N ALA A 180 10.05 -18.05 -17.45
CA ALA A 180 8.71 -18.44 -16.98
C ALA A 180 8.53 -19.98 -16.99
N ALA A 181 9.03 -20.67 -18.03
CA ALA A 181 8.97 -22.13 -18.13
C ALA A 181 9.81 -22.87 -17.08
N LYS A 182 10.87 -22.25 -16.58
CA LYS A 182 11.77 -22.82 -15.55
C LYS A 182 11.28 -22.54 -14.13
N ARG A 183 10.35 -21.61 -13.94
CA ARG A 183 9.89 -21.19 -12.62
C ARG A 183 8.76 -22.08 -12.14
N GLU A 184 8.97 -22.73 -11.02
CA GLU A 184 7.92 -23.49 -10.35
C GLU A 184 6.95 -22.54 -9.63
N ARG A 185 5.67 -22.54 -10.05
CA ARG A 185 4.62 -21.81 -9.36
C ARG A 185 4.22 -22.55 -8.10
N ILE A 186 4.29 -21.88 -6.96
CA ILE A 186 3.84 -22.43 -5.68
C ILE A 186 2.32 -22.28 -5.59
N VAL A 187 1.62 -23.39 -5.66
CA VAL A 187 0.15 -23.42 -5.47
C VAL A 187 -0.14 -23.59 -3.98
N LEU A 188 -0.82 -22.61 -3.40
CA LEU A 188 -1.25 -22.68 -2.01
C LEU A 188 -2.50 -23.57 -1.90
N GLU A 189 -2.41 -24.64 -1.12
CA GLU A 189 -3.51 -25.55 -0.88
C GLU A 189 -4.53 -24.98 0.13
N GLY A 190 -5.78 -25.40 0.02
CA GLY A 190 -6.88 -25.02 0.91
C GLY A 190 -7.42 -23.60 0.71
N ASP A 191 -8.56 -23.35 1.31
CA ASP A 191 -9.24 -22.05 1.24
C ASP A 191 -8.57 -21.01 2.14
N VAL A 192 -8.78 -19.72 1.81
CA VAL A 192 -8.35 -18.62 2.67
C VAL A 192 -9.21 -18.61 3.93
N PRO A 193 -8.62 -18.76 5.13
CA PRO A 193 -9.39 -18.72 6.36
C PRO A 193 -10.12 -17.38 6.56
N SER A 194 -11.25 -17.42 7.27
CA SER A 194 -12.02 -16.22 7.56
C SER A 194 -11.22 -15.23 8.43
N PRO A 195 -11.16 -13.94 8.08
CA PRO A 195 -10.53 -12.93 8.90
C PRO A 195 -11.29 -12.65 10.21
N ILE A 196 -12.57 -13.06 10.31
CA ILE A 196 -13.40 -12.91 11.53
C ILE A 196 -12.93 -13.90 12.60
N ASN A 197 -12.61 -15.14 12.19
CA ASN A 197 -12.10 -16.19 13.06
C ASN A 197 -10.74 -16.67 12.51
N PRO A 198 -9.67 -15.89 12.71
CA PRO A 198 -8.37 -16.25 12.17
C PRO A 198 -7.81 -17.50 12.89
N PRO A 199 -6.99 -18.31 12.20
CA PRO A 199 -6.30 -19.43 12.82
C PRO A 199 -5.45 -19.00 14.01
N SER A 200 -5.30 -19.88 15.01
CA SER A 200 -4.39 -19.69 16.14
C SER A 200 -2.93 -19.69 15.68
N GLY A 201 -2.04 -19.13 16.48
CA GLY A 201 -0.62 -19.06 16.17
C GLY A 201 -0.32 -18.26 14.90
N CYS A 202 0.51 -18.81 14.04
CA CYS A 202 0.78 -18.22 12.74
C CYS A 202 -0.45 -18.31 11.84
N ARG A 203 -1.03 -17.18 11.44
CA ARG A 203 -2.28 -17.15 10.63
C ARG A 203 -2.17 -17.85 9.28
N PHE A 204 -0.94 -17.98 8.76
CA PHE A 204 -0.68 -18.65 7.49
C PHE A 204 -0.49 -20.17 7.62
N HIS A 205 -0.36 -20.73 8.84
CA HIS A 205 -0.02 -22.16 9.05
C HIS A 205 -0.92 -23.15 8.31
N PRO A 206 -2.25 -22.92 8.14
CA PRO A 206 -3.10 -23.92 7.45
C PRO A 206 -2.76 -24.10 5.96
N ARG A 207 -2.08 -23.12 5.36
CA ARG A 207 -1.72 -23.10 3.93
C ARG A 207 -0.21 -23.13 3.70
N CYS A 208 0.57 -23.24 4.78
CA CYS A 208 2.03 -23.20 4.72
C CYS A 208 2.61 -24.61 4.58
N ARG A 209 3.34 -24.88 3.49
CA ARG A 209 4.02 -26.16 3.27
C ARG A 209 5.14 -26.46 4.28
N TYR A 210 5.60 -25.45 5.01
CA TYR A 210 6.65 -25.57 6.05
C TYR A 210 6.05 -25.58 7.46
N ALA A 211 4.72 -25.66 7.61
CA ALA A 211 4.07 -25.57 8.92
C ALA A 211 4.44 -26.77 9.82
N THR A 212 4.75 -26.46 11.07
CA THR A 212 4.94 -27.44 12.16
C THR A 212 3.98 -27.14 13.31
N ASP A 213 4.00 -27.96 14.35
CA ASP A 213 3.08 -27.78 15.49
C ASP A 213 3.29 -26.45 16.23
N VAL A 214 4.51 -25.91 16.27
CA VAL A 214 4.76 -24.57 16.85
C VAL A 214 3.97 -23.49 16.10
N CYS A 215 3.82 -23.61 14.79
CA CYS A 215 3.07 -22.65 13.97
C CYS A 215 1.57 -22.62 14.29
N LYS A 216 1.01 -23.73 14.80
CA LYS A 216 -0.39 -23.82 15.22
C LYS A 216 -0.62 -23.21 16.62
N GLN A 217 0.41 -23.22 17.45
CA GLN A 217 0.30 -22.86 18.88
C GLN A 217 0.75 -21.44 19.15
N LEU A 218 1.82 -20.96 18.52
CA LEU A 218 2.44 -19.69 18.83
C LEU A 218 2.40 -18.74 17.62
N GLU A 219 2.04 -17.48 17.88
CA GLU A 219 2.17 -16.41 16.87
C GLU A 219 3.67 -16.04 16.77
N PRO A 220 4.26 -16.09 15.56
CA PRO A 220 5.65 -15.71 15.39
C PRO A 220 5.81 -14.19 15.56
N PRO A 221 6.83 -13.73 16.30
CA PRO A 221 7.15 -12.31 16.40
C PRO A 221 7.69 -11.78 15.07
N LEU A 222 7.47 -10.49 14.80
CA LEU A 222 8.11 -9.80 13.68
C LEU A 222 9.54 -9.45 14.08
N VAL A 223 10.53 -10.08 13.45
CA VAL A 223 11.95 -10.00 13.80
C VAL A 223 12.75 -9.45 12.62
N ASP A 224 13.77 -8.62 12.90
CA ASP A 224 14.70 -8.09 11.89
C ASP A 224 15.81 -9.11 11.59
N TYR A 225 15.89 -9.52 10.33
CA TYR A 225 16.91 -10.43 9.79
C TYR A 225 18.09 -9.67 9.15
N GLY A 226 18.18 -8.38 9.38
CA GLY A 226 19.21 -7.48 8.86
C GLY A 226 18.69 -6.58 7.73
N ASN A 227 19.36 -5.44 7.55
CA ASN A 227 19.04 -4.44 6.52
C ASN A 227 17.59 -3.90 6.58
N GLY A 228 16.92 -3.97 7.75
CA GLY A 228 15.51 -3.58 7.89
C GLY A 228 14.54 -4.55 7.20
N HIS A 229 14.95 -5.80 6.96
CA HIS A 229 14.14 -6.88 6.45
C HIS A 229 13.53 -7.66 7.64
N LEU A 230 12.30 -7.36 7.96
CA LEU A 230 11.57 -7.98 9.07
C LEU A 230 10.62 -9.06 8.56
N ALA A 231 10.54 -10.19 9.26
CA ALA A 231 9.56 -11.24 8.96
C ALA A 231 9.04 -11.90 10.25
N ALA A 232 7.79 -12.34 10.20
CA ALA A 232 7.11 -13.06 11.27
C ALA A 232 6.93 -14.54 10.88
N CYS A 233 7.98 -15.36 11.09
CA CYS A 233 7.99 -16.76 10.69
C CYS A 233 8.81 -17.62 11.67
N HIS A 234 8.31 -18.82 12.02
CA HIS A 234 9.06 -19.82 12.76
C HIS A 234 10.07 -20.60 11.89
N HIS A 235 9.84 -20.58 10.56
CA HIS A 235 10.65 -21.26 9.56
C HIS A 235 11.04 -20.27 8.45
N PRO A 236 11.88 -19.24 8.77
CA PRO A 236 12.27 -18.23 7.80
C PRO A 236 13.06 -18.86 6.65
N LEU A 237 12.72 -18.44 5.43
CA LEU A 237 13.40 -18.86 4.20
C LEU A 237 14.56 -17.94 3.87
N ASN A 238 15.49 -18.39 3.05
CA ASN A 238 16.57 -17.57 2.49
C ASN A 238 17.40 -16.79 3.53
N VAL A 239 17.54 -17.34 4.73
CA VAL A 239 18.33 -16.77 5.84
C VAL A 239 19.49 -17.71 6.16
N ASP A 240 20.70 -17.15 6.26
CA ASP A 240 21.88 -17.94 6.64
C ASP A 240 21.88 -18.31 8.13
N GLN A 241 22.62 -19.36 8.48
CA GLN A 241 22.67 -19.88 9.85
C GLN A 241 23.23 -18.87 10.87
N ALA A 242 24.16 -18.01 10.46
CA ALA A 242 24.73 -17.02 11.36
C ALA A 242 23.70 -15.96 11.75
N THR A 243 22.88 -15.52 10.79
CA THR A 243 21.77 -14.60 11.03
C THR A 243 20.69 -15.25 11.89
N LEU A 244 20.32 -16.52 11.66
CA LEU A 244 19.38 -17.25 12.50
C LEU A 244 19.84 -17.36 13.95
N GLN A 245 21.11 -17.62 14.19
CA GLN A 245 21.69 -17.68 15.54
C GLN A 245 21.63 -16.32 16.25
N LYS A 246 21.97 -15.23 15.55
CA LYS A 246 21.87 -13.86 16.09
C LYS A 246 20.45 -13.50 16.48
N VAL A 247 19.48 -13.82 15.62
CA VAL A 247 18.06 -13.57 15.87
C VAL A 247 17.57 -14.39 17.07
N ALA A 248 17.92 -15.67 17.15
CA ALA A 248 17.54 -16.55 18.27
C ALA A 248 18.10 -16.03 19.60
N ALA A 249 19.34 -15.56 19.63
CA ALA A 249 19.93 -14.96 20.82
C ALA A 249 19.22 -13.67 21.24
N ALA A 250 18.90 -12.78 20.30
CA ALA A 250 18.21 -11.53 20.55
C ALA A 250 16.76 -11.73 21.04
N THR A 251 16.07 -12.74 20.53
CA THR A 251 14.70 -13.08 20.97
C THR A 251 14.64 -13.77 22.32
N ALA A 252 15.67 -14.51 22.71
CA ALA A 252 15.78 -15.12 24.03
C ALA A 252 15.99 -14.07 25.15
N ASP A 253 16.67 -12.97 24.86
CA ASP A 253 16.97 -11.89 25.82
C ASP A 253 15.78 -10.91 26.00
N SER A 254 14.81 -10.91 25.07
CA SER A 254 13.65 -10.01 25.08
C SER A 254 12.43 -10.52 25.87
N SER A 255 12.59 -11.43 26.85
CA SER A 255 11.54 -11.87 27.78
C SER A 255 11.17 -10.80 28.82
N THR A 256 11.04 -9.54 28.39
CA THR A 256 10.41 -8.46 29.18
C THR A 256 8.92 -8.37 28.79
N PRO A 257 7.98 -8.40 29.75
CA PRO A 257 6.56 -8.45 29.45
C PRO A 257 6.09 -7.20 28.71
N ALA A 258 5.30 -7.41 27.66
CA ALA A 258 4.65 -6.36 26.90
C ALA A 258 3.93 -5.36 27.81
N VAL A 259 4.21 -4.08 27.63
CA VAL A 259 3.50 -2.97 28.27
C VAL A 259 2.01 -3.09 27.90
N ALA A 260 1.17 -3.24 28.91
CA ALA A 260 -0.29 -3.26 28.76
C ALA A 260 -0.79 -1.95 28.11
N PRO A 261 -1.81 -2.01 27.27
CA PRO A 261 -2.40 -0.80 26.69
C PRO A 261 -3.01 0.06 27.79
N PRO A 262 -2.98 1.40 27.68
CA PRO A 262 -3.56 2.28 28.69
C PRO A 262 -5.07 2.01 28.80
N THR A 263 -5.51 1.71 30.01
CA THR A 263 -6.92 1.63 30.39
C THR A 263 -7.60 2.96 30.11
N GLN A 264 -8.60 2.94 29.23
CA GLN A 264 -9.53 4.07 29.07
C GLN A 264 -10.37 4.16 30.35
N SER A 265 -10.11 5.18 31.17
CA SER A 265 -11.06 5.64 32.18
C SER A 265 -12.20 6.40 31.50
N ARG A 266 -13.41 6.11 31.92
CA ARG A 266 -14.74 6.57 31.48
C ARG A 266 -14.88 8.07 31.24
#